data_5ca4f8117e79422c698d780c38551e31
#
_entry.id   5ca4f8117e79422c698d780c38551e31
#
_cell.length_a   1.000
_cell.length_b   1.000
_cell.length_c   1.000
_cell.angle_alpha   90.00
_cell.angle_beta   90.00
_cell.angle_gamma   90.00
#
_symmetry.space_group_name_H-M   'P 1'
#
loop_
_entity.id
_entity.type
_entity.pdbx_description
1 polymer ?
#
loop_
_entity_poly.entity_id
_entity_poly.type
_entity_poly.pdbx_seq_one_letter_code
_entity_poly.pdbx_strand_id
1 'polypeptide(L)'
;VISAKIPDPKFSSQTKDKLVSSEVRMIVESIVSEKLSIWFDQNPTTSKIILAKVMQAALARDVARKARENVRRKGALELSGLPGKLADCQIGKQEGTELFIVEGDSAGGSAKQGRNRSNQAVLPLRGKILNTYVEETILKKNSNRDSSEHRTKSLAKMMSSNEVVTLINALGLDPKVEDIDLKDLRYGKIIIMTDADVDGSHIRALLLTFFNNKPFNKLIE
;
A
#
# COMPACT_ATOMS: atom_id res chain seq x y z
N VAL A 1 -5.61 3.02 37.54
CA VAL A 1 -6.04 4.28 38.21
C VAL A 1 -4.88 4.84 39.00
N ILE A 2 -4.55 6.12 38.80
CA ILE A 2 -3.49 6.81 39.54
C ILE A 2 -4.17 7.80 40.49
N SER A 3 -3.80 7.76 41.74
CA SER A 3 -4.25 8.72 42.76
C SER A 3 -3.02 9.44 43.34
N ALA A 4 -3.04 10.76 43.32
CA ALA A 4 -1.94 11.58 43.84
C ALA A 4 -2.49 12.71 44.71
N LYS A 5 -1.82 12.97 45.85
CA LYS A 5 -2.08 14.13 46.70
C LYS A 5 -1.05 15.21 46.36
N ILE A 6 -1.53 16.38 45.96
CA ILE A 6 -0.69 17.49 45.51
C ILE A 6 -0.98 18.69 46.39
N PRO A 7 0.03 19.37 46.94
CA PRO A 7 -0.18 20.46 47.91
C PRO A 7 -0.83 21.70 47.28
N ASP A 8 -0.53 22.05 46.04
CA ASP A 8 -1.13 23.21 45.32
C ASP A 8 -1.47 22.85 43.87
N PRO A 9 -2.59 22.14 43.66
CA PRO A 9 -2.93 21.69 42.33
C PRO A 9 -3.50 22.83 41.45
N LYS A 10 -2.89 23.09 40.31
CA LYS A 10 -3.38 24.06 39.31
C LYS A 10 -4.23 23.37 38.27
N PHE A 11 -5.43 23.90 38.04
CA PHE A 11 -6.40 23.38 37.07
C PHE A 11 -6.64 24.36 35.96
N SER A 12 -7.01 23.86 34.76
CA SER A 12 -7.28 24.67 33.57
C SER A 12 -8.63 25.42 33.66
N SER A 13 -9.55 24.95 34.49
CA SER A 13 -10.89 25.53 34.62
C SER A 13 -11.37 25.43 36.07
N GLN A 14 -12.42 26.21 36.40
CA GLN A 14 -13.09 26.19 37.69
C GLN A 14 -13.75 24.84 38.01
N THR A 15 -14.07 24.05 36.96
CA THR A 15 -14.64 22.71 37.07
C THR A 15 -13.59 21.64 37.43
N LYS A 16 -12.32 22.02 37.47
CA LYS A 16 -11.17 21.12 37.85
C LYS A 16 -11.04 19.86 37.00
N ASP A 17 -11.49 19.92 35.73
CA ASP A 17 -11.49 18.75 34.85
C ASP A 17 -10.10 18.34 34.36
N LYS A 18 -9.17 19.32 34.31
CA LYS A 18 -7.81 19.08 33.82
C LYS A 18 -6.78 19.74 34.72
N LEU A 19 -5.89 18.91 35.29
CA LEU A 19 -4.71 19.35 36.00
C LEU A 19 -3.65 19.91 35.07
N VAL A 20 -3.10 21.10 35.35
CA VAL A 20 -2.08 21.78 34.51
C VAL A 20 -0.73 21.94 35.22
N SER A 21 -0.56 21.41 36.45
CA SER A 21 0.71 21.38 37.14
C SER A 21 1.72 20.52 36.38
N SER A 22 2.67 21.14 35.69
CA SER A 22 3.64 20.45 34.81
C SER A 22 4.61 19.55 35.57
N GLU A 23 5.00 19.95 36.78
CA GLU A 23 5.88 19.22 37.68
C GLU A 23 5.30 17.85 38.08
N VAL A 24 3.99 17.75 38.23
CA VAL A 24 3.30 16.50 38.61
C VAL A 24 3.44 15.46 37.53
N ARG A 25 3.43 15.87 36.25
CA ARG A 25 3.59 14.98 35.13
C ARG A 25 4.92 14.23 35.17
N MET A 26 6.01 14.94 35.41
CA MET A 26 7.36 14.35 35.44
C MET A 26 7.49 13.34 36.57
N ILE A 27 6.98 13.69 37.77
CA ILE A 27 7.04 12.81 38.94
C ILE A 27 6.23 11.54 38.71
N VAL A 28 5.00 11.68 38.24
CA VAL A 28 4.12 10.52 37.96
C VAL A 28 4.71 9.64 36.84
N GLU A 29 5.23 10.24 35.77
CA GLU A 29 5.84 9.52 34.64
C GLU A 29 7.06 8.72 35.09
N SER A 30 7.94 9.30 35.91
CA SER A 30 9.12 8.63 36.48
C SER A 30 8.72 7.42 37.33
N ILE A 31 7.83 7.62 38.31
CA ILE A 31 7.39 6.56 39.22
C ILE A 31 6.65 5.43 38.48
N VAL A 32 5.75 5.80 37.57
CA VAL A 32 4.99 4.82 36.78
C VAL A 32 5.90 4.02 35.87
N SER A 33 6.85 4.67 35.20
CA SER A 33 7.82 3.99 34.32
C SER A 33 8.68 3.01 35.07
N GLU A 34 9.22 3.43 36.24
CA GLU A 34 10.03 2.56 37.12
C GLU A 34 9.22 1.33 37.58
N LYS A 35 8.04 1.55 38.15
CA LYS A 35 7.23 0.45 38.69
C LYS A 35 6.68 -0.47 37.60
N LEU A 36 6.31 0.06 36.42
CA LEU A 36 5.91 -0.77 35.30
C LEU A 36 7.07 -1.59 34.75
N SER A 37 8.27 -1.04 34.63
CA SER A 37 9.45 -1.78 34.21
C SER A 37 9.69 -2.99 35.11
N ILE A 38 9.74 -2.78 36.41
CA ILE A 38 9.92 -3.85 37.41
C ILE A 38 8.80 -4.90 37.27
N TRP A 39 7.56 -4.45 37.13
CA TRP A 39 6.42 -5.34 37.03
C TRP A 39 6.49 -6.20 35.74
N PHE A 40 6.89 -5.61 34.59
CA PHE A 40 7.06 -6.33 33.34
C PHE A 40 8.13 -7.40 33.44
N ASP A 41 9.25 -7.10 34.12
CA ASP A 41 10.33 -8.06 34.34
C ASP A 41 9.90 -9.23 35.24
N GLN A 42 9.09 -8.96 36.25
CA GLN A 42 8.55 -9.96 37.16
C GLN A 42 7.43 -10.82 36.53
N ASN A 43 6.75 -10.31 35.48
CA ASN A 43 5.59 -10.97 34.87
C ASN A 43 5.77 -11.21 33.35
N PRO A 44 6.76 -11.98 32.90
CA PRO A 44 7.12 -12.08 31.48
C PRO A 44 6.00 -12.65 30.60
N THR A 45 5.21 -13.58 31.12
CA THR A 45 4.10 -14.19 30.36
C THR A 45 2.99 -13.18 30.08
N THR A 46 2.57 -12.45 31.13
CA THR A 46 1.54 -11.41 31.00
C THR A 46 2.03 -10.23 30.16
N SER A 47 3.32 -9.87 30.29
CA SER A 47 3.97 -8.82 29.51
C SER A 47 3.94 -9.12 28.01
N LYS A 48 4.21 -10.37 27.62
CA LYS A 48 4.10 -10.80 26.22
C LYS A 48 2.68 -10.66 25.68
N ILE A 49 1.67 -11.02 26.46
CA ILE A 49 0.26 -10.88 26.07
C ILE A 49 -0.11 -9.41 25.88
N ILE A 50 0.29 -8.55 26.82
CA ILE A 50 0.03 -7.11 26.75
C ILE A 50 0.72 -6.50 25.51
N LEU A 51 2.01 -6.82 25.29
CA LEU A 51 2.75 -6.33 24.13
C LEU A 51 2.12 -6.80 22.81
N ALA A 52 1.71 -8.06 22.72
CA ALA A 52 1.01 -8.57 21.53
C ALA A 52 -0.28 -7.78 21.26
N LYS A 53 -1.07 -7.47 22.28
CA LYS A 53 -2.29 -6.64 22.16
C LYS A 53 -1.96 -5.22 21.72
N VAL A 54 -0.93 -4.59 22.27
CA VAL A 54 -0.50 -3.24 21.90
C VAL A 54 -0.03 -3.21 20.44
N MET A 55 0.76 -4.19 20.01
CA MET A 55 1.20 -4.32 18.61
C MET A 55 0.02 -4.54 17.65
N GLN A 56 -0.92 -5.40 18.03
CA GLN A 56 -2.13 -5.63 17.24
C GLN A 56 -2.97 -4.34 17.10
N ALA A 57 -3.13 -3.59 18.18
CA ALA A 57 -3.85 -2.31 18.16
C ALA A 57 -3.13 -1.25 17.33
N ALA A 58 -1.79 -1.20 17.38
CA ALA A 58 -0.99 -0.29 16.56
C ALA A 58 -1.13 -0.61 15.06
N LEU A 59 -1.02 -1.89 14.69
CA LEU A 59 -1.23 -2.35 13.31
C LEU A 59 -2.64 -2.02 12.82
N ALA A 60 -3.66 -2.28 13.64
CA ALA A 60 -5.05 -1.96 13.29
C ALA A 60 -5.25 -0.45 13.03
N ARG A 61 -4.63 0.43 13.86
CA ARG A 61 -4.68 1.89 13.66
C ARG A 61 -3.97 2.31 12.37
N ASP A 62 -2.82 1.73 12.06
CA ASP A 62 -2.07 2.03 10.83
C ASP A 62 -2.84 1.57 9.58
N VAL A 63 -3.44 0.39 9.63
CA VAL A 63 -4.31 -0.10 8.54
C VAL A 63 -5.53 0.81 8.36
N ALA A 64 -6.19 1.20 9.46
CA ALA A 64 -7.33 2.12 9.41
C ALA A 64 -6.94 3.51 8.90
N ARG A 65 -5.76 4.03 9.27
CA ARG A 65 -5.23 5.30 8.77
C ARG A 65 -4.97 5.22 7.27
N LYS A 66 -4.26 4.19 6.81
CA LYS A 66 -3.98 3.96 5.38
C LYS A 66 -5.27 3.77 4.58
N ALA A 67 -6.26 3.05 5.14
CA ALA A 67 -7.56 2.89 4.49
C ALA A 67 -8.30 4.24 4.35
N ARG A 68 -8.30 5.10 5.40
CA ARG A 68 -8.90 6.45 5.34
C ARG A 68 -8.16 7.36 4.37
N GLU A 69 -6.83 7.32 4.33
CA GLU A 69 -6.02 8.07 3.36
C GLU A 69 -6.31 7.60 1.93
N ASN A 70 -6.44 6.29 1.71
CA ASN A 70 -6.81 5.73 0.42
C ASN A 70 -8.23 6.13 0.01
N VAL A 71 -9.20 6.08 0.93
CA VAL A 71 -10.58 6.54 0.69
C VAL A 71 -10.61 8.05 0.40
N ARG A 72 -9.86 8.86 1.16
CA ARG A 72 -9.76 10.31 0.92
C ARG A 72 -9.08 10.63 -0.41
N ARG A 73 -8.05 9.86 -0.82
CA ARG A 73 -7.44 9.94 -2.15
C ARG A 73 -8.38 9.45 -3.24
N LYS A 74 -9.15 8.38 -2.97
CA LYS A 74 -10.19 7.88 -3.87
C LYS A 74 -11.31 8.91 -4.04
N GLY A 75 -11.83 9.53 -2.99
CA GLY A 75 -12.91 10.51 -3.06
C GLY A 75 -12.59 11.76 -3.90
N ALA A 76 -11.30 12.13 -4.05
CA ALA A 76 -10.87 13.17 -4.99
C ALA A 76 -10.69 12.66 -6.44
N LEU A 77 -10.61 11.33 -6.64
CA LEU A 77 -10.38 10.66 -7.92
C LEU A 77 -11.59 9.82 -8.39
N GLU A 78 -12.55 9.57 -7.52
CA GLU A 78 -13.71 8.67 -7.76
C GLU A 78 -14.80 9.25 -8.68
N LEU A 79 -14.69 10.52 -9.11
CA LEU A 79 -15.53 11.00 -10.22
C LEU A 79 -15.17 10.33 -11.56
N SER A 80 -14.07 9.57 -11.65
CA SER A 80 -13.71 8.81 -12.85
C SER A 80 -13.04 7.45 -12.61
N GLY A 81 -12.76 7.02 -11.38
CA GLY A 81 -12.17 5.70 -11.06
C GLY A 81 -10.77 5.42 -11.65
N LEU A 82 -10.21 6.36 -12.39
CA LEU A 82 -9.00 6.21 -13.19
C LEU A 82 -7.83 6.98 -12.59
N PRO A 83 -6.59 6.45 -12.66
CA PRO A 83 -5.41 7.20 -12.28
C PRO A 83 -5.33 8.50 -13.07
N GLY A 84 -5.10 9.63 -12.41
CA GLY A 84 -5.04 10.96 -13.05
C GLY A 84 -3.98 11.10 -14.15
N LYS A 85 -3.04 10.15 -14.24
CA LYS A 85 -2.04 10.07 -15.30
C LYS A 85 -2.49 9.28 -16.53
N LEU A 86 -3.51 8.43 -16.39
CA LEU A 86 -4.01 7.61 -17.49
C LEU A 86 -4.74 8.46 -18.52
N ALA A 87 -4.29 8.42 -19.75
CA ALA A 87 -5.05 8.92 -20.88
C ALA A 87 -5.85 7.76 -21.47
N ASP A 88 -7.09 7.60 -21.07
CA ASP A 88 -7.94 6.49 -21.46
C ASP A 88 -8.42 6.61 -22.92
N CYS A 89 -8.88 5.48 -23.49
CA CYS A 89 -9.52 5.43 -24.80
C CYS A 89 -11.04 5.64 -24.67
N GLN A 90 -11.68 5.97 -25.81
CA GLN A 90 -13.12 6.26 -25.83
C GLN A 90 -13.99 5.00 -25.87
N ILE A 91 -13.45 3.89 -26.37
CA ILE A 91 -14.16 2.61 -26.45
C ILE A 91 -14.18 1.99 -25.04
N GLY A 92 -15.38 1.80 -24.48
CA GLY A 92 -15.57 1.19 -23.17
C GLY A 92 -15.56 -0.34 -23.15
N LYS A 93 -15.25 -1.00 -24.28
CA LYS A 93 -15.16 -2.46 -24.39
C LYS A 93 -13.70 -2.87 -24.47
N GLN A 94 -13.37 -4.02 -23.89
CA GLN A 94 -12.02 -4.59 -23.88
C GLN A 94 -11.51 -4.88 -25.30
N GLU A 95 -12.36 -5.47 -26.14
CA GLU A 95 -12.00 -5.96 -27.47
C GLU A 95 -11.53 -4.83 -28.39
N GLY A 96 -10.36 -5.02 -28.99
CA GLY A 96 -9.75 -4.05 -29.91
C GLY A 96 -9.09 -2.84 -29.22
N THR A 97 -9.02 -2.80 -27.89
CA THR A 97 -8.37 -1.74 -27.16
C THR A 97 -6.95 -2.11 -26.72
N GLU A 98 -6.08 -1.12 -26.62
CA GLU A 98 -4.67 -1.26 -26.29
C GLU A 98 -4.27 -0.29 -25.18
N LEU A 99 -3.55 -0.78 -24.17
CA LEU A 99 -2.92 0.05 -23.14
C LEU A 99 -1.42 0.13 -23.40
N PHE A 100 -0.91 1.31 -23.67
CA PHE A 100 0.52 1.59 -23.76
C PHE A 100 1.06 2.03 -22.42
N ILE A 101 1.96 1.24 -21.84
CA ILE A 101 2.72 1.61 -20.64
C ILE A 101 4.02 2.24 -21.11
N VAL A 102 4.21 3.54 -20.85
CA VAL A 102 5.36 4.30 -21.35
C VAL A 102 6.24 4.81 -20.21
N GLU A 103 7.53 4.94 -20.48
CA GLU A 103 8.50 5.42 -19.53
C GLU A 103 8.44 6.96 -19.42
N GLY A 104 8.07 7.46 -18.25
CA GLY A 104 8.11 8.87 -17.90
C GLY A 104 7.03 9.74 -18.53
N ASP A 105 6.90 10.95 -18.00
CA ASP A 105 5.87 11.90 -18.42
C ASP A 105 6.15 12.50 -19.81
N SER A 106 7.44 12.59 -20.22
CA SER A 106 7.85 13.15 -21.52
C SER A 106 7.40 12.23 -22.66
N ALA A 107 7.81 10.96 -22.62
CA ALA A 107 7.36 9.96 -23.61
C ALA A 107 5.84 9.77 -23.56
N GLY A 108 5.25 9.82 -22.36
CA GLY A 108 3.82 9.82 -22.16
C GLY A 108 3.10 10.98 -22.85
N GLY A 109 3.69 12.17 -22.87
CA GLY A 109 3.18 13.35 -23.57
C GLY A 109 3.14 13.12 -25.08
N SER A 110 4.23 12.66 -25.66
CA SER A 110 4.34 12.34 -27.10
C SER A 110 3.39 11.21 -27.50
N ALA A 111 3.35 10.13 -26.72
CA ALA A 111 2.43 9.01 -26.95
C ALA A 111 0.96 9.44 -26.90
N LYS A 112 0.58 10.31 -25.94
CA LYS A 112 -0.78 10.87 -25.85
C LYS A 112 -1.18 11.70 -27.08
N GLN A 113 -0.23 12.38 -27.70
CA GLN A 113 -0.48 13.16 -28.90
C GLN A 113 -0.62 12.25 -30.14
N GLY A 114 0.23 11.22 -30.27
CA GLY A 114 0.28 10.33 -31.43
C GLY A 114 -0.73 9.20 -31.43
N ARG A 115 -1.35 8.87 -30.30
CA ARG A 115 -2.26 7.72 -30.16
C ARG A 115 -3.57 7.87 -30.93
N ASN A 116 -4.18 6.77 -31.30
CA ASN A 116 -5.58 6.75 -31.68
C ASN A 116 -6.44 6.80 -30.41
N ARG A 117 -7.13 7.92 -30.19
CA ARG A 117 -7.96 8.15 -28.98
C ARG A 117 -9.16 7.20 -28.89
N SER A 118 -9.60 6.62 -30.00
CA SER A 118 -10.76 5.72 -29.99
C SER A 118 -10.45 4.43 -29.22
N ASN A 119 -9.29 3.81 -29.46
CA ASN A 119 -8.96 2.47 -28.95
C ASN A 119 -7.62 2.34 -28.23
N GLN A 120 -6.80 3.40 -28.19
CA GLN A 120 -5.49 3.38 -27.53
C GLN A 120 -5.47 4.23 -26.28
N ALA A 121 -5.13 3.63 -25.14
CA ALA A 121 -4.88 4.28 -23.87
C ALA A 121 -3.37 4.39 -23.61
N VAL A 122 -2.94 5.42 -22.85
CA VAL A 122 -1.54 5.65 -22.50
C VAL A 122 -1.41 5.88 -21.00
N LEU A 123 -0.58 5.08 -20.35
CA LEU A 123 -0.22 5.21 -18.95
C LEU A 123 1.28 5.51 -18.81
N PRO A 124 1.69 6.73 -18.50
CA PRO A 124 3.08 7.02 -18.16
C PRO A 124 3.41 6.54 -16.74
N LEU A 125 4.50 5.80 -16.59
CA LEU A 125 5.05 5.39 -15.30
C LEU A 125 6.27 6.27 -14.98
N ARG A 126 6.38 6.75 -13.74
CA ARG A 126 7.51 7.56 -13.28
C ARG A 126 8.60 6.66 -12.71
N GLY A 127 9.66 6.49 -13.49
CA GLY A 127 10.85 5.76 -13.04
C GLY A 127 10.62 4.27 -12.86
N LYS A 128 11.54 3.65 -12.12
CA LYS A 128 11.56 2.20 -11.87
C LYS A 128 10.45 1.81 -10.90
N ILE A 129 9.61 0.86 -11.29
CA ILE A 129 8.61 0.29 -10.36
C ILE A 129 9.30 -0.56 -9.30
N LEU A 130 8.57 -0.81 -8.20
CA LEU A 130 9.05 -1.69 -7.15
C LEU A 130 9.34 -3.09 -7.72
N ASN A 131 10.51 -3.65 -7.38
CA ASN A 131 10.78 -5.05 -7.70
C ASN A 131 9.86 -5.97 -6.89
N THR A 132 8.96 -6.63 -7.59
CA THR A 132 7.94 -7.53 -7.02
C THR A 132 8.35 -9.00 -7.07
N TYR A 133 9.62 -9.29 -7.41
CA TYR A 133 10.13 -10.65 -7.46
C TYR A 133 9.95 -11.36 -6.11
N VAL A 134 9.35 -12.54 -6.15
CA VAL A 134 9.17 -13.43 -5.00
C VAL A 134 9.95 -14.70 -5.27
N GLU A 135 10.93 -14.99 -4.44
CA GLU A 135 11.75 -16.18 -4.57
C GLU A 135 10.95 -17.43 -4.18
N GLU A 136 10.51 -18.23 -5.14
CA GLU A 136 9.75 -19.48 -4.91
C GLU A 136 10.51 -20.50 -4.03
N THR A 137 11.83 -20.39 -3.98
CA THR A 137 12.69 -21.26 -3.20
C THR A 137 12.44 -21.15 -1.70
N ILE A 138 12.01 -19.97 -1.23
CA ILE A 138 11.65 -19.73 0.17
C ILE A 138 10.31 -20.38 0.50
N LEU A 139 9.42 -20.51 -0.48
CA LEU A 139 8.09 -21.12 -0.33
C LEU A 139 8.18 -22.66 -0.17
N LYS A 140 9.14 -23.31 -0.82
CA LYS A 140 9.31 -24.79 -0.75
C LYS A 140 9.99 -25.28 0.52
N LYS A 141 10.77 -24.44 1.23
CA LYS A 141 11.47 -24.83 2.47
C LYS A 141 10.61 -24.74 3.74
N ASN A 142 9.47 -24.07 3.71
CA ASN A 142 8.58 -23.88 4.86
C ASN A 142 7.18 -24.48 4.60
N SER A 143 7.14 -25.73 4.15
CA SER A 143 5.90 -26.46 3.83
C SER A 143 4.90 -26.67 5.00
N ASN A 144 5.16 -26.07 6.17
CA ASN A 144 4.29 -26.15 7.36
C ASN A 144 3.89 -24.78 7.94
N ARG A 145 4.07 -23.66 7.22
CA ARG A 145 3.57 -22.35 7.67
C ARG A 145 2.78 -21.70 6.55
N ASP A 146 1.58 -21.25 6.92
CA ASP A 146 0.52 -20.67 6.10
C ASP A 146 1.00 -19.90 4.84
N SER A 147 0.81 -20.49 3.68
CA SER A 147 1.00 -19.87 2.36
C SER A 147 0.19 -18.57 2.22
N SER A 148 -0.87 -18.41 3.00
CA SER A 148 -1.72 -17.23 3.08
C SER A 148 -1.01 -16.00 3.68
N GLU A 149 -0.19 -16.17 4.74
CA GLU A 149 0.54 -15.05 5.37
C GLU A 149 1.64 -14.47 4.47
N HIS A 150 2.38 -15.32 3.76
CA HIS A 150 3.42 -14.86 2.83
C HIS A 150 2.82 -14.11 1.64
N ARG A 151 1.68 -14.59 1.12
CA ARG A 151 0.94 -13.96 0.05
C ARG A 151 0.40 -12.59 0.48
N THR A 152 -0.15 -12.48 1.68
CA THR A 152 -0.63 -11.22 2.24
C THR A 152 0.51 -10.20 2.40
N LYS A 153 1.69 -10.63 2.83
CA LYS A 153 2.88 -9.77 2.97
C LYS A 153 3.40 -9.29 1.61
N SER A 154 3.47 -10.19 0.62
CA SER A 154 3.88 -9.84 -0.75
C SER A 154 2.91 -8.85 -1.38
N LEU A 155 1.61 -9.10 -1.26
CA LEU A 155 0.56 -8.20 -1.74
C LEU A 155 0.62 -6.84 -1.05
N ALA A 156 0.80 -6.82 0.28
CA ALA A 156 0.95 -5.59 1.05
C ALA A 156 2.19 -4.77 0.60
N LYS A 157 3.30 -5.45 0.29
CA LYS A 157 4.50 -4.83 -0.27
C LYS A 157 4.24 -4.24 -1.65
N MET A 158 3.59 -4.98 -2.54
CA MET A 158 3.20 -4.49 -3.88
C MET A 158 2.28 -3.27 -3.77
N MET A 159 1.28 -3.31 -2.90
CA MET A 159 0.34 -2.21 -2.67
C MET A 159 0.94 -1.00 -1.96
N SER A 160 2.17 -1.09 -1.45
CA SER A 160 2.90 0.06 -0.91
C SER A 160 3.47 0.97 -2.00
N SER A 161 3.64 0.47 -3.23
CA SER A 161 4.12 1.26 -4.38
C SER A 161 2.95 1.96 -5.08
N ASN A 162 3.03 3.28 -5.16
CA ASN A 162 2.02 4.08 -5.88
C ASN A 162 1.95 3.72 -7.37
N GLU A 163 3.09 3.38 -7.98
CA GLU A 163 3.15 3.04 -9.40
C GLU A 163 2.48 1.68 -9.68
N VAL A 164 2.69 0.70 -8.78
CA VAL A 164 2.02 -0.60 -8.86
C VAL A 164 0.50 -0.47 -8.66
N VAL A 165 0.07 0.32 -7.67
CA VAL A 165 -1.36 0.61 -7.45
C VAL A 165 -1.98 1.32 -8.65
N THR A 166 -1.27 2.27 -9.25
CA THR A 166 -1.70 2.97 -10.45
C THR A 166 -1.88 2.02 -11.62
N LEU A 167 -0.94 1.09 -11.82
CA LEU A 167 -1.01 0.07 -12.87
C LEU A 167 -2.19 -0.88 -12.67
N ILE A 168 -2.38 -1.42 -11.46
CA ILE A 168 -3.50 -2.30 -11.12
C ILE A 168 -4.85 -1.60 -11.37
N ASN A 169 -4.98 -0.36 -10.91
CA ASN A 169 -6.21 0.43 -11.12
C ASN A 169 -6.45 0.74 -12.61
N ALA A 170 -5.39 1.02 -13.39
CA ALA A 170 -5.51 1.25 -14.83
C ALA A 170 -6.00 -0.01 -15.55
N LEU A 171 -5.54 -1.18 -15.13
CA LEU A 171 -5.96 -2.47 -15.69
C LEU A 171 -7.38 -2.88 -15.27
N GLY A 172 -7.93 -2.28 -14.22
CA GLY A 172 -9.25 -2.62 -13.69
C GLY A 172 -9.28 -3.89 -12.85
N LEU A 173 -8.12 -4.33 -12.37
CA LEU A 173 -7.98 -5.60 -11.65
C LEU A 173 -8.11 -5.42 -10.14
N ASP A 174 -8.69 -6.43 -9.46
CA ASP A 174 -8.66 -6.53 -8.00
C ASP A 174 -7.50 -7.45 -7.58
N PRO A 175 -6.46 -6.91 -6.93
CA PRO A 175 -5.29 -7.69 -6.51
C PRO A 175 -5.60 -8.70 -5.39
N LYS A 176 -6.80 -8.65 -4.80
CA LYS A 176 -7.21 -9.55 -3.72
C LYS A 176 -7.78 -10.87 -4.25
N VAL A 177 -8.16 -10.92 -5.50
CA VAL A 177 -8.70 -12.12 -6.13
C VAL A 177 -7.56 -13.13 -6.34
N GLU A 178 -7.83 -14.40 -6.08
CA GLU A 178 -6.82 -15.46 -6.24
C GLU A 178 -6.47 -15.75 -7.69
N ASP A 179 -7.43 -15.58 -8.56
CA ASP A 179 -7.33 -15.84 -9.98
C ASP A 179 -8.07 -14.76 -10.77
N ILE A 180 -7.39 -14.16 -11.74
CA ILE A 180 -7.94 -13.07 -12.55
C ILE A 180 -8.71 -13.70 -13.71
N ASP A 181 -9.96 -13.27 -13.92
CA ASP A 181 -10.65 -13.51 -15.18
C ASP A 181 -10.17 -12.45 -16.19
N LEU A 182 -9.66 -12.92 -17.33
CA LEU A 182 -9.21 -12.03 -18.43
C LEU A 182 -10.32 -11.14 -18.96
N LYS A 183 -11.59 -11.50 -18.73
CA LYS A 183 -12.76 -10.69 -19.08
C LYS A 183 -12.91 -9.43 -18.24
N ASP A 184 -12.33 -9.41 -17.03
CA ASP A 184 -12.37 -8.25 -16.14
C ASP A 184 -11.34 -7.18 -16.50
N LEU A 185 -10.43 -7.50 -17.44
CA LEU A 185 -9.45 -6.54 -17.96
C LEU A 185 -10.15 -5.42 -18.74
N ARG A 186 -9.65 -4.20 -18.51
CA ARG A 186 -10.16 -3.02 -19.24
C ARG A 186 -9.70 -2.96 -20.69
N TYR A 187 -8.54 -3.55 -21.00
CA TYR A 187 -7.92 -3.47 -22.32
C TYR A 187 -7.63 -4.87 -22.88
N GLY A 188 -7.79 -5.01 -24.18
CA GLY A 188 -7.54 -6.26 -24.88
C GLY A 188 -6.06 -6.57 -25.07
N LYS A 189 -5.19 -5.56 -25.04
CA LYS A 189 -3.74 -5.73 -25.17
C LYS A 189 -2.99 -4.73 -24.29
N ILE A 190 -1.89 -5.20 -23.68
CA ILE A 190 -0.97 -4.37 -22.91
C ILE A 190 0.36 -4.31 -23.67
N ILE A 191 0.84 -3.11 -23.95
CA ILE A 191 2.07 -2.86 -24.70
C ILE A 191 3.05 -2.06 -23.82
N ILE A 192 4.20 -2.66 -23.56
CA ILE A 192 5.28 -2.00 -22.80
C ILE A 192 6.18 -1.27 -23.79
N MET A 193 6.32 0.03 -23.60
CA MET A 193 7.09 0.93 -24.44
C MET A 193 8.11 1.68 -23.60
N THR A 194 9.36 1.20 -23.61
CA THR A 194 10.49 1.80 -22.89
C THR A 194 11.57 2.22 -23.85
N ASP A 195 12.46 3.11 -23.42
CA ASP A 195 13.61 3.52 -24.20
C ASP A 195 14.55 2.34 -24.51
N ALA A 196 15.29 2.43 -25.62
CA ALA A 196 16.22 1.38 -26.04
C ALA A 196 17.58 1.50 -25.36
N ASP A 197 17.56 1.68 -24.02
CA ASP A 197 18.74 1.80 -23.20
C ASP A 197 18.74 0.80 -22.02
N VAL A 198 19.72 0.90 -21.15
CA VAL A 198 19.87 0.01 -19.97
C VAL A 198 18.73 0.21 -18.98
N ASP A 199 18.31 1.46 -18.75
CA ASP A 199 17.24 1.78 -17.80
C ASP A 199 15.89 1.32 -18.30
N GLY A 200 15.58 1.53 -19.58
CA GLY A 200 14.36 1.02 -20.22
C GLY A 200 14.30 -0.52 -20.22
N SER A 201 15.43 -1.18 -20.45
CA SER A 201 15.52 -2.64 -20.35
C SER A 201 15.25 -3.12 -18.91
N HIS A 202 15.72 -2.40 -17.89
CA HIS A 202 15.46 -2.70 -16.49
C HIS A 202 13.99 -2.46 -16.14
N ILE A 203 13.37 -1.37 -16.58
CA ILE A 203 11.94 -1.10 -16.36
C ILE A 203 11.08 -2.20 -16.98
N ARG A 204 11.40 -2.62 -18.22
CA ARG A 204 10.74 -3.73 -18.87
C ARG A 204 10.84 -5.04 -18.08
N ALA A 205 12.04 -5.35 -17.56
CA ALA A 205 12.23 -6.53 -16.73
C ALA A 205 11.40 -6.48 -15.44
N LEU A 206 11.31 -5.33 -14.78
CA LEU A 206 10.50 -5.14 -13.59
C LEU A 206 9.00 -5.28 -13.88
N LEU A 207 8.52 -4.76 -15.00
CA LEU A 207 7.12 -4.92 -15.44
C LEU A 207 6.79 -6.37 -15.77
N LEU A 208 7.66 -7.07 -16.48
CA LEU A 208 7.49 -8.50 -16.75
C LEU A 208 7.51 -9.33 -15.46
N THR A 209 8.37 -8.98 -14.51
CA THR A 209 8.39 -9.61 -13.19
C THR A 209 7.07 -9.37 -12.44
N PHE A 210 6.54 -8.17 -12.49
CA PHE A 210 5.24 -7.86 -11.91
C PHE A 210 4.13 -8.72 -12.54
N PHE A 211 4.05 -8.77 -13.86
CA PHE A 211 3.04 -9.56 -14.56
C PHE A 211 3.22 -11.06 -14.38
N ASN A 212 4.44 -11.56 -14.15
CA ASN A 212 4.70 -12.99 -13.89
C ASN A 212 4.27 -13.44 -12.49
N ASN A 213 4.01 -12.52 -11.56
CA ASN A 213 3.52 -12.88 -10.23
C ASN A 213 2.02 -13.20 -10.24
N LYS A 214 1.61 -14.17 -9.43
CA LYS A 214 0.19 -14.39 -9.16
C LYS A 214 -0.40 -13.15 -8.45
N PRO A 215 -1.62 -12.73 -8.79
CA PRO A 215 -2.58 -13.36 -9.71
C PRO A 215 -2.42 -12.92 -11.19
N PHE A 216 -1.43 -12.11 -11.56
CA PHE A 216 -1.29 -11.46 -12.87
C PHE A 216 -0.66 -12.33 -13.95
N ASN A 217 -0.14 -13.51 -13.62
CA ASN A 217 0.64 -14.36 -14.53
C ASN A 217 -0.13 -14.85 -15.77
N LYS A 218 -1.45 -14.81 -15.75
CA LYS A 218 -2.29 -15.08 -16.94
C LYS A 218 -2.28 -13.98 -17.99
N LEU A 219 -1.68 -12.81 -17.69
CA LEU A 219 -1.59 -11.68 -18.60
C LEU A 219 -0.40 -11.79 -19.57
N ILE A 220 0.50 -12.74 -19.35
CA ILE A 220 1.64 -13.03 -20.22
C ILE A 220 1.23 -14.21 -21.11
N GLU A 221 1.10 -13.96 -22.39
CA GLU A 221 1.01 -14.97 -23.45
C GLU A 221 2.37 -15.22 -24.10
#